data_e40ba42daf1b5a1c011dbb555b13c517
#
_entry.id   e40ba42daf1b5a1c011dbb555b13c517
#
_cell.length_a   1.000
_cell.length_b   1.000
_cell.length_c   1.000
_cell.angle_alpha   90.00
_cell.angle_beta   90.00
_cell.angle_gamma   90.00
#
_symmetry.space_group_name_H-M   'P 1'
#
loop_
_entity.id
_entity.type
_entity.pdbx_description
1 polymer ?
#
loop_
_entity_poly.entity_id
_entity_poly.type
_entity_poly.pdbx_seq_one_letter_code
_entity_poly.pdbx_strand_id
1 'polypeptide(L)'
;MWAYRFPIPCPILAFADLEKPAPPTILAWENRCFPPKFDSGGESSTMAENLERLKQRIPLLEYLQRHNWKPCRAGARQEFVGLCPLHQETHPSFYVNASKNLFYCHGCGQGGDLIRFVQLFLDLPFRQTVAHLEQELPPAPVFRLLEETAAFYQLQLHRHPEATDYLERRGVRDSSLIEELGIGYAPGGNLRRHLAAGGSSFDQLLEIGLINHHGRDAFCRRLIFPCPQHGQIANLYGRSIGAAFPHRLLPRSKGGLFAWESVSRFSTVILVEGLFDLAALWQAGFRNTTCALGAQLTPAQWAQLTDRPGRLVYIAFDRDSNQAGQKASHQLALRLENAGLPAHIVQLPDGHDPNSYFVAGARASDFTARLREAGRL
;
A
#
# COMPACT_ATOMS: atom_id res chain seq x y z
N MET A 1 24.16 5.23 -30.46
CA MET A 1 25.62 5.39 -30.68
C MET A 1 26.07 6.65 -29.99
N TRP A 2 26.46 6.59 -28.71
CA TRP A 2 27.37 7.53 -28.04
C TRP A 2 27.93 6.78 -26.83
N ALA A 3 29.17 6.35 -27.00
CA ALA A 3 29.99 5.74 -25.98
C ALA A 3 30.72 6.85 -25.23
N TYR A 4 30.68 6.83 -23.91
CA TYR A 4 31.70 7.47 -23.07
C TYR A 4 32.33 6.44 -22.14
N ARG A 5 33.45 5.90 -22.58
CA ARG A 5 34.49 5.33 -21.74
C ARG A 5 35.35 6.48 -21.25
N PHE A 6 35.64 6.55 -19.92
CA PHE A 6 36.98 6.79 -19.38
C PHE A 6 36.96 6.56 -17.87
N PRO A 7 37.83 5.72 -17.31
CA PRO A 7 38.08 5.65 -15.90
C PRO A 7 39.15 6.68 -15.56
N ILE A 8 38.86 7.65 -14.70
CA ILE A 8 39.85 8.55 -14.12
C ILE A 8 40.29 7.96 -12.78
N PRO A 9 41.55 7.63 -12.56
CA PRO A 9 42.06 7.23 -11.26
C PRO A 9 42.03 8.43 -10.30
N CYS A 10 41.63 8.16 -9.05
CA CYS A 10 41.67 9.13 -7.96
C CYS A 10 43.14 9.65 -7.77
N PRO A 11 43.45 10.94 -7.92
CA PRO A 11 44.78 11.43 -7.66
C PRO A 11 45.01 11.50 -6.15
N ILE A 12 45.91 10.68 -5.66
CA ILE A 12 46.53 10.85 -4.34
C ILE A 12 47.47 12.07 -4.46
N LEU A 13 46.97 13.25 -4.11
CA LEU A 13 47.81 14.42 -3.90
C LEU A 13 48.23 14.49 -2.43
N ALA A 14 49.52 14.36 -2.20
CA ALA A 14 50.18 14.67 -0.93
C ALA A 14 49.96 16.16 -0.60
N PHE A 15 49.27 16.45 0.46
CA PHE A 15 49.09 17.79 1.00
C PHE A 15 50.16 18.05 2.07
N ALA A 16 51.04 18.98 1.74
CA ALA A 16 51.87 19.68 2.72
C ALA A 16 51.03 20.71 3.48
N ASP A 17 51.23 20.73 4.76
CA ASP A 17 50.87 21.68 5.81
C ASP A 17 50.18 23.00 5.38
N LEU A 18 48.87 23.06 5.56
CA LEU A 18 48.13 24.27 5.86
C LEU A 18 47.28 23.98 7.10
N GLU A 19 47.47 24.76 8.15
CA GLU A 19 46.71 24.66 9.41
C GLU A 19 45.18 24.66 9.13
N LYS A 20 44.59 23.48 9.27
CA LYS A 20 43.14 23.32 9.18
C LYS A 20 42.51 23.78 10.48
N PRO A 21 41.45 24.61 10.44
CA PRO A 21 40.65 24.82 11.64
C PRO A 21 40.10 23.46 12.13
N ALA A 22 40.20 23.24 13.43
CA ALA A 22 39.70 22.02 14.07
C ALA A 22 38.22 21.78 13.69
N PRO A 23 37.83 20.54 13.41
CA PRO A 23 36.45 20.24 13.10
C PRO A 23 35.55 20.68 14.27
N PRO A 24 34.37 21.27 14.01
CA PRO A 24 33.46 21.68 15.07
C PRO A 24 33.10 20.48 15.92
N THR A 25 33.13 20.65 17.23
CA THR A 25 32.78 19.65 18.22
C THR A 25 31.33 19.15 18.01
N ILE A 26 31.05 17.91 18.40
CA ILE A 26 29.78 17.19 18.25
C ILE A 26 28.56 18.04 18.68
N LEU A 27 28.69 18.95 19.66
CA LEU A 27 27.67 19.89 20.10
C LEU A 27 27.29 20.97 19.05
N ALA A 28 28.12 21.26 18.09
CA ALA A 28 27.83 22.23 17.03
C ALA A 28 26.93 21.66 15.91
N TRP A 29 26.84 20.33 15.79
CA TRP A 29 26.00 19.65 14.82
C TRP A 29 24.53 19.60 15.27
N GLU A 30 24.31 19.36 16.56
CA GLU A 30 22.97 19.20 17.13
C GLU A 30 22.12 20.47 17.05
N ASN A 31 22.75 21.64 17.15
CA ASN A 31 22.04 22.93 17.15
C ASN A 31 21.72 23.50 15.75
N ARG A 32 22.25 22.95 14.67
CA ARG A 32 22.02 23.45 13.31
C ARG A 32 21.08 22.60 12.45
N CYS A 33 20.81 21.37 12.88
CA CYS A 33 20.07 20.39 12.06
C CYS A 33 18.59 20.20 12.45
N PHE A 34 18.08 20.85 13.50
CA PHE A 34 16.70 20.69 13.91
C PHE A 34 15.88 21.97 13.68
N PRO A 35 14.80 21.90 12.89
CA PRO A 35 13.76 22.93 12.94
C PRO A 35 13.07 22.89 14.32
N PRO A 36 12.43 24.00 14.77
CA PRO A 36 11.76 24.06 16.07
C PRO A 36 10.69 22.96 16.19
N LYS A 37 10.60 22.36 17.37
CA LYS A 37 9.59 21.35 17.71
C LYS A 37 8.21 21.96 17.55
N PHE A 38 7.40 21.41 16.66
CA PHE A 38 5.96 21.68 16.60
C PHE A 38 5.27 20.82 17.67
N ASP A 39 4.73 21.47 18.70
CA ASP A 39 3.76 20.89 19.62
C ASP A 39 2.38 20.86 18.93
N SER A 40 1.90 19.68 18.59
CA SER A 40 0.50 19.44 18.27
C SER A 40 0.13 17.99 18.60
N GLY A 41 -0.95 17.83 19.37
CA GLY A 41 -1.29 16.60 20.08
C GLY A 41 -1.87 15.48 19.20
N GLY A 42 -1.72 14.27 19.71
CA GLY A 42 -2.55 13.07 19.45
C GLY A 42 -2.35 12.32 18.14
N GLU A 43 -2.26 12.96 16.98
CA GLU A 43 -2.01 12.32 15.67
C GLU A 43 -0.51 12.26 15.29
N SER A 44 0.32 12.90 16.07
CA SER A 44 1.76 13.07 15.86
C SER A 44 2.58 11.78 16.10
N SER A 45 2.11 10.87 16.95
CA SER A 45 2.88 9.67 17.34
C SER A 45 3.02 8.66 16.22
N THR A 46 1.94 8.33 15.53
CA THR A 46 1.94 7.32 14.44
C THR A 46 2.69 7.81 13.21
N MET A 47 2.60 9.10 12.88
CA MET A 47 3.33 9.68 11.74
C MET A 47 4.83 9.75 12.02
N ALA A 48 5.23 10.15 13.22
CA ALA A 48 6.62 10.19 13.64
C ALA A 48 7.26 8.79 13.64
N GLU A 49 6.55 7.76 14.15
CA GLU A 49 6.99 6.36 14.12
C GLU A 49 7.16 5.84 12.69
N ASN A 50 6.26 6.18 11.79
CA ASN A 50 6.35 5.79 10.38
C ASN A 50 7.54 6.45 9.68
N LEU A 51 7.82 7.72 9.96
CA LEU A 51 8.98 8.43 9.42
C LEU A 51 10.31 7.85 9.94
N GLU A 52 10.39 7.51 11.22
CA GLU A 52 11.58 6.86 11.78
C GLU A 52 11.79 5.45 11.20
N ARG A 53 10.72 4.68 11.01
CA ARG A 53 10.80 3.38 10.29
C ARG A 53 11.28 3.55 8.85
N LEU A 54 10.81 4.57 8.15
CA LEU A 54 11.23 4.88 6.78
C LEU A 54 12.75 5.16 6.73
N LYS A 55 13.25 6.02 7.61
CA LYS A 55 14.67 6.37 7.72
C LYS A 55 15.56 5.16 8.10
N GLN A 56 15.06 4.27 8.96
CA GLN A 56 15.78 3.04 9.32
C GLN A 56 15.85 2.04 8.17
N ARG A 57 14.82 1.97 7.32
CA ARG A 57 14.74 1.02 6.20
C ARG A 57 15.49 1.49 4.96
N ILE A 58 15.72 2.79 4.81
CA ILE A 58 16.52 3.39 3.73
C ILE A 58 17.68 4.17 4.37
N PRO A 59 18.84 3.54 4.61
CA PRO A 59 20.02 4.27 5.06
C PRO A 59 20.45 5.32 4.02
N LEU A 60 20.67 6.56 4.46
CA LEU A 60 21.04 7.68 3.59
C LEU A 60 22.27 7.37 2.72
N LEU A 61 23.28 6.71 3.28
CA LEU A 61 24.47 6.33 2.53
C LEU A 61 24.13 5.38 1.36
N GLU A 62 23.28 4.39 1.58
CA GLU A 62 22.85 3.46 0.53
C GLU A 62 22.01 4.17 -0.52
N TYR A 63 21.11 5.07 -0.11
CA TYR A 63 20.34 5.89 -1.02
C TYR A 63 21.23 6.70 -1.95
N LEU A 64 22.21 7.43 -1.40
CA LEU A 64 23.18 8.21 -2.16
C LEU A 64 23.99 7.36 -3.14
N GLN A 65 24.44 6.17 -2.71
CA GLN A 65 25.21 5.26 -3.56
C GLN A 65 24.39 4.71 -4.74
N ARG A 66 23.10 4.42 -4.53
CA ARG A 66 22.16 4.06 -5.63
C ARG A 66 22.01 5.18 -6.65
N HIS A 67 22.11 6.44 -6.20
CA HIS A 67 22.08 7.62 -7.05
C HIS A 67 23.50 8.07 -7.52
N ASN A 68 24.42 7.11 -7.65
CA ASN A 68 25.77 7.30 -8.19
C ASN A 68 26.68 8.22 -7.37
N TRP A 69 26.35 8.53 -6.12
CA TRP A 69 27.27 9.25 -5.25
C TRP A 69 28.48 8.38 -4.89
N LYS A 70 29.69 8.90 -5.13
CA LYS A 70 30.96 8.17 -4.92
C LYS A 70 31.72 8.77 -3.74
N PRO A 71 31.52 8.25 -2.53
CA PRO A 71 32.21 8.76 -1.36
C PRO A 71 33.58 8.14 -1.18
N CYS A 72 34.44 8.91 -0.51
CA CYS A 72 35.68 8.42 0.14
C CYS A 72 35.44 8.35 1.65
N ARG A 73 36.09 7.42 2.34
CA ARG A 73 36.04 7.36 3.81
C ARG A 73 36.75 8.58 4.41
N ALA A 74 36.11 9.34 5.28
CA ALA A 74 36.65 10.46 6.00
C ALA A 74 36.83 10.10 7.48
N GLY A 75 37.98 9.48 7.84
CA GLY A 75 38.28 9.16 9.24
C GLY A 75 37.76 7.82 9.76
N ALA A 76 37.81 7.60 11.11
CA ALA A 76 37.56 6.30 11.75
C ALA A 76 36.10 6.05 12.15
N ARG A 77 35.16 7.03 12.02
CA ARG A 77 33.83 7.03 12.63
C ARG A 77 32.68 6.83 11.62
N GLN A 78 32.79 5.96 10.64
CA GLN A 78 31.75 5.75 9.63
C GLN A 78 31.30 7.06 8.95
N GLU A 79 32.22 7.99 8.77
CA GLU A 79 32.01 9.22 8.03
C GLU A 79 32.53 9.09 6.61
N PHE A 80 31.77 9.63 5.69
CA PHE A 80 32.04 9.61 4.26
C PHE A 80 32.01 11.02 3.73
N VAL A 81 32.91 11.34 2.77
CA VAL A 81 32.95 12.63 2.12
C VAL A 81 32.96 12.46 0.61
N GLY A 82 32.29 13.34 -0.10
CA GLY A 82 32.29 13.37 -1.57
C GLY A 82 31.86 14.72 -2.11
N LEU A 83 31.76 14.81 -3.42
CA LEU A 83 31.19 15.98 -4.08
C LEU A 83 29.67 16.06 -3.73
N CYS A 84 29.20 17.27 -3.53
CA CYS A 84 27.81 17.50 -3.15
C CYS A 84 26.85 17.22 -4.33
N PRO A 85 25.81 16.40 -4.13
CA PRO A 85 24.81 16.20 -5.18
C PRO A 85 23.83 17.39 -5.31
N LEU A 86 23.82 18.33 -4.34
CA LEU A 86 22.86 19.43 -4.28
C LEU A 86 23.36 20.72 -4.92
N HIS A 87 24.66 20.85 -5.19
CA HIS A 87 25.24 21.99 -5.87
C HIS A 87 26.52 21.59 -6.61
N GLN A 88 26.92 22.39 -7.56
CA GLN A 88 28.13 22.13 -8.33
C GLN A 88 29.37 22.56 -7.55
N GLU A 89 30.36 21.67 -7.38
CA GLU A 89 31.61 21.91 -6.73
C GLU A 89 32.74 21.04 -7.31
N THR A 90 33.98 21.47 -7.12
CA THR A 90 35.16 20.73 -7.58
C THR A 90 35.93 20.07 -6.43
N HIS A 91 35.64 20.46 -5.19
CA HIS A 91 36.28 19.92 -4.00
C HIS A 91 35.24 19.30 -3.10
N PRO A 92 35.47 18.07 -2.59
CA PRO A 92 34.51 17.39 -1.74
C PRO A 92 34.20 18.17 -0.46
N SER A 93 32.93 18.55 -0.27
CA SER A 93 32.44 19.27 0.91
C SER A 93 31.16 18.64 1.53
N PHE A 94 30.65 17.58 0.93
CA PHE A 94 29.44 16.88 1.38
C PHE A 94 29.83 15.71 2.27
N TYR A 95 29.45 15.77 3.54
CA TYR A 95 29.73 14.76 4.56
C TYR A 95 28.48 13.97 4.90
N VAL A 96 28.65 12.66 5.06
CA VAL A 96 27.60 11.74 5.50
C VAL A 96 28.09 10.95 6.70
N ASN A 97 27.34 11.00 7.79
CA ASN A 97 27.56 10.16 8.95
C ASN A 97 26.59 8.98 8.88
N ALA A 98 27.10 7.80 8.52
CA ALA A 98 26.28 6.60 8.32
C ALA A 98 25.65 6.08 9.62
N SER A 99 26.30 6.25 10.78
CA SER A 99 25.77 5.81 12.08
C SER A 99 24.62 6.67 12.58
N LYS A 100 24.63 7.98 12.25
CA LYS A 100 23.56 8.92 12.61
C LYS A 100 22.53 9.08 11.50
N ASN A 101 22.80 8.55 10.32
CA ASN A 101 21.96 8.69 9.12
C ASN A 101 21.72 10.17 8.72
N LEU A 102 22.75 11.02 8.85
CA LEU A 102 22.70 12.45 8.62
C LEU A 102 23.74 12.88 7.58
N PHE A 103 23.45 13.97 6.86
CA PHE A 103 24.42 14.66 6.00
C PHE A 103 24.59 16.13 6.38
N TYR A 104 25.72 16.68 5.98
CA TYR A 104 25.97 18.11 5.99
C TYR A 104 26.93 18.47 4.88
N CYS A 105 26.61 19.52 4.13
CA CYS A 105 27.50 20.09 3.11
C CYS A 105 28.11 21.42 3.60
N HIS A 106 29.43 21.49 3.67
CA HIS A 106 30.12 22.72 4.04
C HIS A 106 30.12 23.76 2.90
N GLY A 107 29.90 23.35 1.65
CA GLY A 107 29.86 24.25 0.50
C GLY A 107 28.55 25.04 0.41
N CYS A 108 27.39 24.35 0.43
CA CYS A 108 26.09 25.02 0.33
C CYS A 108 25.35 25.18 1.66
N GLY A 109 25.92 24.71 2.78
CA GLY A 109 25.31 24.83 4.12
C GLY A 109 24.07 23.97 4.36
N GLN A 110 23.68 23.10 3.41
CA GLN A 110 22.52 22.21 3.58
C GLN A 110 22.89 21.01 4.44
N GLY A 111 21.95 20.61 5.30
CA GLY A 111 22.11 19.44 6.16
C GLY A 111 20.77 18.89 6.61
N GLY A 112 20.78 17.64 7.08
CA GLY A 112 19.60 16.96 7.56
C GLY A 112 19.68 15.45 7.46
N ASP A 113 18.51 14.80 7.49
CA ASP A 113 18.33 13.37 7.32
C ASP A 113 18.01 13.00 5.85
N LEU A 114 17.68 11.71 5.63
CA LEU A 114 17.27 11.20 4.32
C LEU A 114 16.11 12.00 3.71
N ILE A 115 15.07 12.30 4.50
CA ILE A 115 13.88 12.98 3.98
C ILE A 115 14.25 14.38 3.51
N ARG A 116 15.04 15.12 4.31
CA ARG A 116 15.51 16.45 3.93
C ARG A 116 16.41 16.40 2.69
N PHE A 117 17.28 15.39 2.59
CA PHE A 117 18.11 15.21 1.41
C PHE A 117 17.27 15.05 0.14
N VAL A 118 16.27 14.13 0.17
CA VAL A 118 15.43 13.85 -1.00
C VAL A 118 14.54 15.04 -1.37
N GLN A 119 14.05 15.79 -0.40
CA GLN A 119 13.34 17.06 -0.66
C GLN A 119 14.20 18.02 -1.49
N LEU A 120 15.46 18.20 -1.09
CA LEU A 120 16.38 19.11 -1.77
C LEU A 120 16.86 18.58 -3.11
N PHE A 121 17.08 17.26 -3.21
CA PHE A 121 17.62 16.62 -4.39
C PHE A 121 16.62 16.51 -5.55
N LEU A 122 15.34 16.25 -5.22
CA LEU A 122 14.26 16.10 -6.20
C LEU A 122 13.34 17.32 -6.26
N ASP A 123 13.57 18.35 -5.46
CA ASP A 123 12.71 19.54 -5.31
C ASP A 123 11.25 19.17 -5.02
N LEU A 124 11.02 18.25 -4.07
CA LEU A 124 9.69 17.75 -3.73
C LEU A 124 9.19 18.30 -2.40
N PRO A 125 7.88 18.62 -2.28
CA PRO A 125 7.25 18.88 -0.99
C PRO A 125 7.32 17.67 -0.06
N PHE A 126 7.31 17.88 1.25
CA PHE A 126 7.46 16.84 2.27
C PHE A 126 6.58 15.59 2.05
N ARG A 127 5.27 15.77 1.78
CA ARG A 127 4.35 14.64 1.54
C ARG A 127 4.71 13.82 0.31
N GLN A 128 5.11 14.48 -0.77
CA GLN A 128 5.53 13.81 -2.00
C GLN A 128 6.88 13.10 -1.82
N THR A 129 7.78 13.67 -1.03
CA THR A 129 9.05 13.04 -0.67
C THR A 129 8.85 11.74 0.11
N VAL A 130 7.95 11.76 1.10
CA VAL A 130 7.63 10.56 1.87
C VAL A 130 7.02 9.48 0.97
N ALA A 131 6.05 9.84 0.13
CA ALA A 131 5.44 8.91 -0.82
C ALA A 131 6.47 8.32 -1.83
N HIS A 132 7.40 9.14 -2.32
CA HIS A 132 8.50 8.70 -3.19
C HIS A 132 9.41 7.68 -2.48
N LEU A 133 9.84 7.98 -1.26
CA LEU A 133 10.67 7.08 -0.47
C LEU A 133 9.95 5.77 -0.09
N GLU A 134 8.65 5.81 0.16
CA GLU A 134 7.84 4.61 0.39
C GLU A 134 7.80 3.69 -0.84
N GLN A 135 7.79 4.24 -2.05
CA GLN A 135 7.86 3.48 -3.30
C GLN A 135 9.23 2.84 -3.54
N GLU A 136 10.31 3.47 -3.06
CA GLU A 136 11.67 2.92 -3.16
C GLU A 136 12.00 1.86 -2.12
N LEU A 137 11.16 1.71 -1.09
CA LEU A 137 11.34 0.67 -0.10
C LEU A 137 11.19 -0.71 -0.74
N PRO A 138 12.16 -1.62 -0.56
CA PRO A 138 11.87 -3.02 -0.83
C PRO A 138 10.68 -3.45 0.02
N PRO A 139 9.73 -4.20 -0.53
CA PRO A 139 8.58 -4.66 0.23
C PRO A 139 9.04 -5.32 1.53
N ALA A 140 8.39 -4.99 2.65
CA ALA A 140 8.69 -5.68 3.91
C ALA A 140 8.57 -7.19 3.67
N PRO A 141 9.34 -8.04 4.35
CA PRO A 141 9.29 -9.50 4.17
C PRO A 141 7.86 -10.06 4.18
N VAL A 142 6.98 -9.42 4.95
CA VAL A 142 5.55 -9.77 5.01
C VAL A 142 4.81 -9.54 3.70
N PHE A 143 5.02 -8.42 3.01
CA PHE A 143 4.34 -8.13 1.74
C PHE A 143 4.81 -9.08 0.64
N ARG A 144 6.12 -9.34 0.59
CA ARG A 144 6.68 -10.34 -0.32
C ARG A 144 6.06 -11.73 -0.10
N LEU A 145 5.91 -12.16 1.15
CA LEU A 145 5.27 -13.45 1.47
C LEU A 145 3.78 -13.49 1.11
N LEU A 146 3.07 -12.38 1.28
CA LEU A 146 1.67 -12.28 0.86
C LEU A 146 1.53 -12.31 -0.67
N GLU A 147 2.43 -11.65 -1.40
CA GLU A 147 2.47 -11.69 -2.87
C GLU A 147 2.78 -13.10 -3.38
N GLU A 148 3.79 -13.76 -2.82
CA GLU A 148 4.15 -15.14 -3.15
C GLU A 148 3.00 -16.11 -2.84
N THR A 149 2.31 -15.91 -1.71
CA THR A 149 1.12 -16.68 -1.33
C THR A 149 -0.03 -16.46 -2.30
N ALA A 150 -0.31 -15.22 -2.68
CA ALA A 150 -1.36 -14.89 -3.64
C ALA A 150 -1.08 -15.51 -5.01
N ALA A 151 0.15 -15.38 -5.52
CA ALA A 151 0.58 -15.99 -6.77
C ALA A 151 0.45 -17.54 -6.72
N PHE A 152 0.83 -18.16 -5.61
CA PHE A 152 0.63 -19.59 -5.41
C PHE A 152 -0.84 -19.98 -5.50
N TYR A 153 -1.74 -19.23 -4.85
CA TYR A 153 -3.17 -19.53 -4.88
C TYR A 153 -3.82 -19.26 -6.25
N GLN A 154 -3.33 -18.27 -7.01
CA GLN A 154 -3.76 -18.05 -8.39
C GLN A 154 -3.45 -19.27 -9.27
N LEU A 155 -2.26 -19.84 -9.15
CA LEU A 155 -1.90 -21.08 -9.86
C LEU A 155 -2.77 -22.28 -9.43
N GLN A 156 -3.25 -22.33 -8.19
CA GLN A 156 -4.14 -23.39 -7.72
C GLN A 156 -5.56 -23.26 -8.29
N LEU A 157 -6.04 -22.05 -8.58
CA LEU A 157 -7.40 -21.82 -9.07
C LEU A 157 -7.72 -22.69 -10.31
N HIS A 158 -6.82 -22.67 -11.29
CA HIS A 158 -7.01 -23.42 -12.56
C HIS A 158 -6.85 -24.94 -12.41
N ARG A 159 -6.32 -25.42 -11.29
CA ARG A 159 -6.12 -26.85 -11.01
C ARG A 159 -7.26 -27.48 -10.24
N HIS A 160 -8.25 -26.67 -9.84
CA HIS A 160 -9.33 -27.08 -8.95
C HIS A 160 -10.69 -26.68 -9.51
N PRO A 161 -11.35 -27.59 -10.29
CA PRO A 161 -12.64 -27.31 -10.93
C PRO A 161 -13.71 -26.82 -9.95
N GLU A 162 -13.72 -27.32 -8.71
CA GLU A 162 -14.68 -26.89 -7.69
C GLU A 162 -14.62 -25.38 -7.39
N ALA A 163 -13.45 -24.76 -7.59
CA ALA A 163 -13.28 -23.33 -7.39
C ALA A 163 -13.79 -22.52 -8.58
N THR A 164 -13.48 -22.95 -9.80
CA THR A 164 -13.97 -22.30 -11.04
C THR A 164 -15.48 -22.45 -11.17
N ASP A 165 -16.04 -23.63 -10.88
CA ASP A 165 -17.49 -23.88 -10.85
C ASP A 165 -18.20 -22.96 -9.82
N TYR A 166 -17.55 -22.69 -8.69
CA TYR A 166 -18.09 -21.76 -7.70
C TYR A 166 -18.10 -20.32 -8.24
N LEU A 167 -17.04 -19.89 -8.90
CA LEU A 167 -16.98 -18.56 -9.55
C LEU A 167 -18.10 -18.43 -10.60
N GLU A 168 -18.29 -19.45 -11.45
CA GLU A 168 -19.34 -19.47 -12.46
C GLU A 168 -20.73 -19.37 -11.85
N ARG A 169 -21.00 -20.13 -10.78
CA ARG A 169 -22.28 -20.05 -10.03
C ARG A 169 -22.52 -18.68 -9.42
N ARG A 170 -21.43 -17.98 -9.04
CA ARG A 170 -21.46 -16.58 -8.55
C ARG A 170 -21.47 -15.57 -9.70
N GLY A 171 -21.60 -16.02 -10.94
CA GLY A 171 -21.68 -15.16 -12.11
C GLY A 171 -20.36 -14.49 -12.53
N VAL A 172 -19.23 -14.84 -11.90
CA VAL A 172 -17.90 -14.31 -12.25
C VAL A 172 -17.27 -15.25 -13.28
N ARG A 173 -17.31 -14.85 -14.56
CA ARG A 173 -16.93 -15.68 -15.72
C ARG A 173 -15.83 -15.08 -16.56
N ASP A 174 -15.57 -13.79 -16.45
CA ASP A 174 -14.52 -13.10 -17.21
C ASP A 174 -13.14 -13.46 -16.64
N SER A 175 -12.38 -14.24 -17.44
CA SER A 175 -11.03 -14.68 -17.07
C SER A 175 -10.08 -13.51 -16.86
N SER A 176 -10.19 -12.46 -17.68
CA SER A 176 -9.35 -11.26 -17.57
C SER A 176 -9.64 -10.53 -16.25
N LEU A 177 -10.91 -10.49 -15.84
CA LEU A 177 -11.30 -9.92 -14.56
C LEU A 177 -10.80 -10.77 -13.39
N ILE A 178 -10.88 -12.10 -13.49
CA ILE A 178 -10.36 -13.02 -12.46
C ILE A 178 -8.86 -12.81 -12.25
N GLU A 179 -8.11 -12.66 -13.33
CA GLU A 179 -6.67 -12.36 -13.31
C GLU A 179 -6.40 -10.97 -12.73
N GLU A 180 -7.14 -9.95 -13.17
CA GLU A 180 -7.00 -8.57 -12.69
C GLU A 180 -7.26 -8.44 -11.19
N LEU A 181 -8.29 -9.12 -10.68
CA LEU A 181 -8.60 -9.15 -9.24
C LEU A 181 -7.65 -10.08 -8.45
N GLY A 182 -6.79 -10.82 -9.14
CA GLY A 182 -5.85 -11.73 -8.51
C GLY A 182 -6.52 -12.89 -7.78
N ILE A 183 -7.72 -13.33 -8.23
CA ILE A 183 -8.47 -14.37 -7.54
C ILE A 183 -7.72 -15.70 -7.60
N GLY A 184 -7.51 -16.29 -6.43
CA GLY A 184 -6.85 -17.58 -6.28
C GLY A 184 -7.73 -18.59 -5.53
N TYR A 185 -7.21 -19.81 -5.39
CA TYR A 185 -7.85 -20.85 -4.58
C TYR A 185 -6.86 -21.47 -3.60
N ALA A 186 -7.28 -21.60 -2.36
CA ALA A 186 -6.53 -22.28 -1.30
C ALA A 186 -7.13 -23.68 -1.07
N PRO A 187 -6.56 -24.75 -1.66
CA PRO A 187 -7.03 -26.13 -1.42
C PRO A 187 -6.74 -26.58 0.02
N GLY A 188 -5.69 -26.04 0.63
CA GLY A 188 -5.16 -26.40 1.94
C GLY A 188 -4.04 -27.45 1.88
N GLY A 189 -3.14 -27.41 2.86
CA GLY A 189 -2.12 -28.42 3.09
C GLY A 189 -0.83 -28.28 2.27
N ASN A 190 -0.76 -27.39 1.30
CA ASN A 190 0.39 -27.27 0.38
C ASN A 190 1.18 -25.97 0.52
N LEU A 191 0.59 -24.91 1.08
CA LEU A 191 1.19 -23.58 1.15
C LEU A 191 2.51 -23.61 1.92
N ARG A 192 2.51 -24.18 3.12
CA ARG A 192 3.73 -24.26 3.94
C ARG A 192 4.91 -24.88 3.21
N ARG A 193 4.69 -25.99 2.48
CA ARG A 193 5.74 -26.67 1.71
C ARG A 193 6.27 -25.76 0.59
N HIS A 194 5.37 -25.07 -0.10
CA HIS A 194 5.73 -24.15 -1.17
C HIS A 194 6.61 -23.00 -0.66
N LEU A 195 6.17 -22.30 0.38
CA LEU A 195 6.90 -21.15 0.93
C LEU A 195 8.21 -21.55 1.62
N ALA A 196 8.27 -22.72 2.28
CA ALA A 196 9.50 -23.25 2.85
C ALA A 196 10.55 -23.58 1.78
N ALA A 197 10.14 -24.06 0.60
CA ALA A 197 11.03 -24.25 -0.53
C ALA A 197 11.63 -22.93 -1.05
N GLY A 198 10.91 -21.80 -0.89
CA GLY A 198 11.37 -20.43 -1.13
C GLY A 198 12.22 -19.84 0.00
N GLY A 199 12.52 -20.60 1.05
CA GLY A 199 13.37 -20.18 2.18
C GLY A 199 12.63 -19.51 3.34
N SER A 200 11.30 -19.54 3.36
CA SER A 200 10.51 -18.96 4.47
C SER A 200 10.52 -19.87 5.68
N SER A 201 10.77 -19.31 6.88
CA SER A 201 10.77 -20.07 8.13
C SER A 201 9.34 -20.30 8.65
N PHE A 202 9.19 -21.33 9.51
CA PHE A 202 7.92 -21.61 10.19
C PHE A 202 7.42 -20.40 10.99
N ASP A 203 8.33 -19.76 11.74
CA ASP A 203 8.00 -18.63 12.61
C ASP A 203 7.51 -17.42 11.82
N GLN A 204 8.12 -17.11 10.67
CA GLN A 204 7.64 -16.06 9.76
C GLN A 204 6.22 -16.32 9.26
N LEU A 205 5.93 -17.56 8.85
CA LEU A 205 4.59 -17.92 8.36
C LEU A 205 3.54 -17.88 9.48
N LEU A 206 3.92 -18.26 10.70
CA LEU A 206 3.07 -18.21 11.88
C LEU A 206 2.78 -16.76 12.30
N GLU A 207 3.79 -15.92 12.35
CA GLU A 207 3.67 -14.48 12.70
C GLU A 207 2.73 -13.74 11.74
N ILE A 208 2.83 -14.02 10.44
CA ILE A 208 1.96 -13.44 9.42
C ILE A 208 0.54 -14.00 9.52
N GLY A 209 0.37 -15.16 10.12
CA GLY A 209 -0.88 -15.88 10.25
C GLY A 209 -1.25 -16.73 9.03
N LEU A 210 -0.27 -17.02 8.14
CA LEU A 210 -0.46 -17.92 6.99
C LEU A 210 -0.62 -19.38 7.38
N ILE A 211 -0.05 -19.76 8.53
CA ILE A 211 -0.22 -21.05 9.17
C ILE A 211 -0.60 -20.87 10.65
N ASN A 212 -1.15 -21.90 11.27
CA ASN A 212 -1.36 -21.95 12.72
C ASN A 212 -0.18 -22.67 13.43
N HIS A 213 -0.22 -22.73 14.78
CA HIS A 213 0.79 -23.39 15.61
C HIS A 213 1.02 -24.89 15.29
N HIS A 214 0.04 -25.54 14.65
CA HIS A 214 0.16 -26.92 14.19
C HIS A 214 0.71 -27.03 12.76
N GLY A 215 1.11 -25.90 12.15
CA GLY A 215 1.59 -25.83 10.77
C GLY A 215 0.54 -26.05 9.69
N ARG A 216 -0.76 -25.95 10.06
CA ARG A 216 -1.87 -26.04 9.10
C ARG A 216 -2.11 -24.68 8.44
N ASP A 217 -2.40 -24.69 7.13
CA ASP A 217 -2.69 -23.50 6.36
C ASP A 217 -3.88 -22.71 6.96
N ALA A 218 -3.76 -21.41 6.98
CA ALA A 218 -4.83 -20.51 7.46
C ALA A 218 -6.09 -20.61 6.60
N PHE A 219 -5.90 -20.84 5.31
CA PHE A 219 -6.96 -20.99 4.35
C PHE A 219 -7.03 -22.44 3.85
N CYS A 220 -8.26 -22.98 3.83
CA CYS A 220 -8.54 -24.30 3.30
C CYS A 220 -9.91 -24.27 2.63
N ARG A 221 -10.02 -24.76 1.38
CA ARG A 221 -11.22 -24.76 0.55
C ARG A 221 -11.86 -23.37 0.44
N ARG A 222 -11.03 -22.36 0.08
CA ARG A 222 -11.44 -20.96 -0.03
C ARG A 222 -10.97 -20.33 -1.32
N LEU A 223 -11.84 -19.56 -1.94
CA LEU A 223 -11.41 -18.54 -2.89
C LEU A 223 -10.68 -17.43 -2.13
N ILE A 224 -9.56 -17.01 -2.66
CA ILE A 224 -8.69 -15.98 -2.07
C ILE A 224 -8.71 -14.75 -2.94
N PHE A 225 -8.96 -13.61 -2.31
CA PHE A 225 -8.84 -12.29 -2.92
C PHE A 225 -7.70 -11.55 -2.22
N PRO A 226 -6.65 -11.17 -2.94
CA PRO A 226 -5.63 -10.28 -2.42
C PRO A 226 -6.23 -8.91 -2.12
N CYS A 227 -5.89 -8.33 -0.96
CA CYS A 227 -6.34 -7.00 -0.55
C CYS A 227 -5.19 -6.00 -0.75
N PRO A 228 -5.12 -5.30 -1.90
CA PRO A 228 -4.04 -4.36 -2.18
C PRO A 228 -4.18 -3.08 -1.36
N GLN A 229 -3.04 -2.51 -0.96
CA GLN A 229 -2.90 -1.20 -0.37
C GLN A 229 -1.54 -0.62 -0.76
N HIS A 230 -1.52 0.58 -1.32
CA HIS A 230 -0.29 1.25 -1.79
C HIS A 230 0.58 0.35 -2.70
N GLY A 231 -0.06 -0.30 -3.68
CA GLY A 231 0.63 -1.19 -4.64
C GLY A 231 1.16 -2.50 -4.06
N GLN A 232 0.85 -2.84 -2.80
CA GLN A 232 1.30 -4.07 -2.13
C GLN A 232 0.10 -4.84 -1.56
N ILE A 233 0.21 -6.17 -1.48
CA ILE A 233 -0.83 -6.98 -0.86
C ILE A 233 -0.72 -6.86 0.66
N ALA A 234 -1.65 -6.12 1.30
CA ALA A 234 -1.68 -5.91 2.74
C ALA A 234 -2.32 -7.07 3.51
N ASN A 235 -3.25 -7.78 2.90
CA ASN A 235 -3.96 -8.91 3.50
C ASN A 235 -4.50 -9.86 2.41
N LEU A 236 -5.00 -11.00 2.81
CA LEU A 236 -5.72 -11.96 1.98
C LEU A 236 -7.10 -12.20 2.59
N TYR A 237 -8.14 -12.08 1.75
CA TYR A 237 -9.51 -12.41 2.13
C TYR A 237 -9.87 -13.77 1.56
N GLY A 238 -10.35 -14.68 2.41
CA GLY A 238 -10.74 -16.03 2.05
C GLY A 238 -12.24 -16.27 2.15
N ARG A 239 -12.91 -16.51 1.01
CA ARG A 239 -14.33 -16.92 0.92
C ARG A 239 -14.44 -18.43 0.87
N SER A 240 -15.14 -19.06 1.82
CA SER A 240 -15.39 -20.50 1.80
C SER A 240 -16.25 -20.91 0.61
N ILE A 241 -15.89 -22.03 -0.02
CA ILE A 241 -16.72 -22.69 -1.03
C ILE A 241 -17.33 -23.98 -0.43
N GLY A 242 -18.64 -24.12 -0.51
CA GLY A 242 -19.36 -25.34 -0.16
C GLY A 242 -19.61 -25.65 1.33
N ALA A 243 -19.10 -24.87 2.27
CA ALA A 243 -19.38 -25.02 3.69
C ALA A 243 -19.70 -23.69 4.34
N ALA A 244 -20.54 -23.69 5.37
CA ALA A 244 -20.93 -22.50 6.15
C ALA A 244 -19.79 -22.04 7.10
N PHE A 245 -18.55 -22.00 6.61
CA PHE A 245 -17.47 -21.41 7.38
C PHE A 245 -17.47 -19.89 7.19
N PRO A 246 -17.23 -19.12 8.26
CA PRO A 246 -17.18 -17.67 8.15
C PRO A 246 -16.06 -17.22 7.19
N HIS A 247 -16.22 -16.03 6.59
CA HIS A 247 -15.16 -15.39 5.84
C HIS A 247 -13.94 -15.21 6.74
N ARG A 248 -12.75 -15.22 6.14
CA ARG A 248 -11.52 -15.11 6.90
C ARG A 248 -10.59 -14.09 6.25
N LEU A 249 -10.10 -13.17 7.07
CA LEU A 249 -8.90 -12.37 6.81
C LEU A 249 -7.76 -12.95 7.66
N LEU A 250 -6.52 -12.72 7.26
CA LEU A 250 -5.39 -12.92 8.15
C LEU A 250 -5.50 -11.96 9.35
N PRO A 251 -4.88 -12.27 10.50
CA PRO A 251 -4.96 -11.44 11.72
C PRO A 251 -4.15 -10.13 11.58
N ARG A 252 -4.53 -9.34 10.59
CA ARG A 252 -3.89 -8.08 10.20
C ARG A 252 -4.96 -7.06 9.83
N SER A 253 -4.56 -5.79 9.61
CA SER A 253 -5.47 -4.80 9.05
C SER A 253 -6.07 -5.30 7.74
N LYS A 254 -7.37 -5.10 7.55
CA LYS A 254 -8.02 -5.42 6.27
C LYS A 254 -7.59 -4.49 5.11
N GLY A 255 -6.74 -3.50 5.41
CA GLY A 255 -6.27 -2.54 4.43
C GLY A 255 -7.25 -1.40 4.17
N GLY A 256 -7.03 -0.71 3.06
CA GLY A 256 -7.90 0.33 2.53
C GLY A 256 -9.14 -0.24 1.81
N LEU A 257 -9.81 0.62 1.06
CA LEU A 257 -10.84 0.23 0.11
C LEU A 257 -10.23 -0.61 -1.01
N PHE A 258 -10.92 -1.66 -1.41
CA PHE A 258 -10.43 -2.58 -2.42
C PHE A 258 -10.28 -1.87 -3.78
N ALA A 259 -9.17 -2.10 -4.46
CA ALA A 259 -8.83 -1.49 -5.75
C ALA A 259 -8.89 0.05 -5.77
N TRP A 260 -8.66 0.71 -4.62
CA TRP A 260 -8.80 2.16 -4.48
C TRP A 260 -7.92 2.97 -5.45
N GLU A 261 -6.74 2.52 -5.74
CA GLU A 261 -5.82 3.20 -6.66
C GLU A 261 -6.44 3.38 -8.06
N SER A 262 -7.17 2.37 -8.54
CA SER A 262 -7.89 2.44 -9.82
C SER A 262 -9.16 3.28 -9.73
N VAL A 263 -9.82 3.30 -8.55
CA VAL A 263 -11.15 3.92 -8.35
C VAL A 263 -11.04 5.37 -7.89
N SER A 264 -10.01 5.76 -7.18
CA SER A 264 -9.82 7.10 -6.60
C SER A 264 -9.91 8.26 -7.60
N ARG A 265 -9.59 8.00 -8.87
CA ARG A 265 -9.66 8.98 -9.96
C ARG A 265 -11.08 9.42 -10.33
N PHE A 266 -12.09 8.60 -10.01
CA PHE A 266 -13.48 8.89 -10.37
C PHE A 266 -14.10 9.88 -9.37
N SER A 267 -14.87 10.84 -9.91
CA SER A 267 -15.68 11.76 -9.11
C SER A 267 -16.95 11.11 -8.55
N THR A 268 -17.38 10.00 -9.15
CA THR A 268 -18.51 9.18 -8.71
C THR A 268 -18.02 7.78 -8.41
N VAL A 269 -18.29 7.30 -7.20
CA VAL A 269 -17.85 5.98 -6.72
C VAL A 269 -19.05 5.17 -6.28
N ILE A 270 -19.04 3.88 -6.61
CA ILE A 270 -20.00 2.89 -6.10
C ILE A 270 -19.31 2.10 -5.01
N LEU A 271 -19.86 2.13 -3.81
CA LEU A 271 -19.34 1.39 -2.65
C LEU A 271 -20.22 0.17 -2.38
N VAL A 272 -19.60 -1.02 -2.39
CA VAL A 272 -20.28 -2.29 -2.07
C VAL A 272 -19.69 -2.93 -0.82
N GLU A 273 -20.41 -3.88 -0.26
CA GLU A 273 -20.02 -4.61 0.95
C GLU A 273 -19.06 -5.76 0.66
N GLY A 274 -19.30 -6.53 -0.39
CA GLY A 274 -18.63 -7.78 -0.72
C GLY A 274 -17.81 -7.74 -2.01
N LEU A 275 -16.81 -8.63 -2.10
CA LEU A 275 -15.93 -8.72 -3.28
C LEU A 275 -16.64 -9.37 -4.49
N PHE A 276 -17.65 -10.20 -4.28
CA PHE A 276 -18.46 -10.72 -5.38
C PHE A 276 -19.34 -9.64 -5.99
N ASP A 277 -19.82 -8.69 -5.18
CA ASP A 277 -20.58 -7.54 -5.66
C ASP A 277 -19.70 -6.64 -6.53
N LEU A 278 -18.47 -6.37 -6.05
CA LEU A 278 -17.48 -5.66 -6.83
C LEU A 278 -17.18 -6.38 -8.16
N ALA A 279 -16.92 -7.68 -8.12
CA ALA A 279 -16.60 -8.46 -9.32
C ALA A 279 -17.76 -8.44 -10.32
N ALA A 280 -19.01 -8.59 -9.86
CA ALA A 280 -20.20 -8.53 -10.71
C ALA A 280 -20.37 -7.16 -11.37
N LEU A 281 -20.19 -6.08 -10.60
CA LEU A 281 -20.28 -4.71 -11.11
C LEU A 281 -19.14 -4.38 -12.08
N TRP A 282 -17.91 -4.82 -11.80
CA TRP A 282 -16.79 -4.63 -12.72
C TRP A 282 -16.99 -5.38 -14.03
N GLN A 283 -17.49 -6.62 -13.97
CA GLN A 283 -17.85 -7.41 -15.16
C GLN A 283 -18.97 -6.75 -15.97
N ALA A 284 -19.91 -6.08 -15.29
CA ALA A 284 -20.97 -5.30 -15.94
C ALA A 284 -20.52 -3.91 -16.45
N GLY A 285 -19.25 -3.54 -16.28
CA GLY A 285 -18.65 -2.29 -16.77
C GLY A 285 -18.59 -1.14 -15.76
N PHE A 286 -19.06 -1.32 -14.52
CA PHE A 286 -19.01 -0.29 -13.48
C PHE A 286 -17.66 -0.26 -12.78
N ARG A 287 -16.62 0.22 -13.49
CA ARG A 287 -15.22 0.22 -13.04
C ARG A 287 -14.91 1.23 -11.93
N ASN A 288 -15.84 2.10 -11.60
CA ASN A 288 -15.80 3.02 -10.46
C ASN A 288 -16.32 2.41 -9.16
N THR A 289 -16.41 1.08 -9.08
CA THR A 289 -16.84 0.35 -7.88
C THR A 289 -15.66 -0.01 -6.99
N THR A 290 -15.82 0.17 -5.69
CA THR A 290 -14.91 -0.28 -4.63
C THR A 290 -15.66 -1.07 -3.56
N CYS A 291 -14.92 -1.83 -2.75
CA CYS A 291 -15.47 -2.69 -1.70
C CYS A 291 -14.83 -2.39 -0.34
N ALA A 292 -15.67 -2.33 0.70
CA ALA A 292 -15.24 -2.08 2.08
C ALA A 292 -14.91 -3.35 2.88
N LEU A 293 -15.21 -4.54 2.35
CA LEU A 293 -15.10 -5.82 3.08
C LEU A 293 -15.93 -5.81 4.37
N GLY A 294 -17.22 -5.51 4.23
CA GLY A 294 -18.22 -5.37 5.29
C GLY A 294 -18.85 -3.97 5.32
N ALA A 295 -19.95 -3.86 6.07
CA ALA A 295 -20.78 -2.66 6.10
C ALA A 295 -20.17 -1.48 6.87
N GLN A 296 -19.07 -1.69 7.62
CA GLN A 296 -18.41 -0.65 8.41
C GLN A 296 -17.04 -0.31 7.84
N LEU A 297 -16.81 0.99 7.61
CA LEU A 297 -15.52 1.50 7.15
C LEU A 297 -14.51 1.62 8.30
N THR A 298 -13.28 1.19 8.03
CA THR A 298 -12.14 1.53 8.90
C THR A 298 -11.78 3.01 8.77
N PRO A 299 -11.01 3.59 9.73
CA PRO A 299 -10.50 4.95 9.58
C PRO A 299 -9.72 5.18 8.28
N ALA A 300 -8.91 4.20 7.85
CA ALA A 300 -8.17 4.27 6.60
C ALA A 300 -9.09 4.29 5.36
N GLN A 301 -10.11 3.44 5.33
CA GLN A 301 -11.12 3.41 4.27
C GLN A 301 -11.94 4.71 4.23
N TRP A 302 -12.26 5.24 5.40
CA TRP A 302 -12.95 6.53 5.51
C TRP A 302 -12.09 7.66 4.93
N ALA A 303 -10.82 7.75 5.33
CA ALA A 303 -9.90 8.76 4.81
C ALA A 303 -9.74 8.69 3.30
N GLN A 304 -9.68 7.47 2.73
CA GLN A 304 -9.64 7.27 1.28
C GLN A 304 -10.92 7.76 0.60
N LEU A 305 -12.10 7.39 1.12
CA LEU A 305 -13.38 7.77 0.51
C LEU A 305 -13.60 9.29 0.52
N THR A 306 -13.09 9.96 1.56
CA THR A 306 -13.23 11.41 1.78
C THR A 306 -12.03 12.24 1.31
N ASP A 307 -11.07 11.66 0.59
CA ASP A 307 -9.85 12.33 0.13
C ASP A 307 -10.09 13.44 -0.91
N ARG A 308 -11.28 13.43 -1.54
CA ARG A 308 -11.67 14.41 -2.58
C ARG A 308 -13.00 15.07 -2.21
N PRO A 309 -13.04 16.39 -2.04
CA PRO A 309 -14.28 17.13 -1.85
C PRO A 309 -15.25 16.95 -3.03
N GLY A 310 -16.56 16.88 -2.73
CA GLY A 310 -17.61 16.76 -3.75
C GLY A 310 -17.67 15.41 -4.49
N ARG A 311 -16.95 14.39 -4.03
CA ARG A 311 -17.11 13.03 -4.56
C ARG A 311 -18.51 12.53 -4.27
N LEU A 312 -19.21 12.07 -5.32
CA LEU A 312 -20.52 11.43 -5.19
C LEU A 312 -20.33 9.93 -4.86
N VAL A 313 -20.99 9.46 -3.81
CA VAL A 313 -20.91 8.05 -3.37
C VAL A 313 -22.27 7.38 -3.51
N TYR A 314 -22.36 6.34 -4.35
CA TYR A 314 -23.48 5.42 -4.36
C TYR A 314 -23.20 4.27 -3.43
N ILE A 315 -24.07 4.00 -2.46
CA ILE A 315 -23.96 2.91 -1.50
C ILE A 315 -24.89 1.78 -1.95
N ALA A 316 -24.31 0.67 -2.39
CA ALA A 316 -25.06 -0.51 -2.85
C ALA A 316 -24.75 -1.72 -1.94
N PHE A 317 -25.25 -1.67 -0.71
CA PHE A 317 -25.11 -2.74 0.28
C PHE A 317 -26.25 -3.76 0.19
N ASP A 318 -26.07 -4.89 0.84
CA ASP A 318 -26.99 -6.00 0.83
C ASP A 318 -28.38 -5.62 1.37
N ARG A 319 -29.41 -6.11 0.71
CA ARG A 319 -30.80 -5.93 1.13
C ARG A 319 -31.36 -7.24 1.68
N ASP A 320 -30.75 -7.72 2.75
CA ASP A 320 -31.18 -8.94 3.43
C ASP A 320 -32.34 -8.71 4.41
N SER A 321 -33.02 -9.80 4.79
CA SER A 321 -34.21 -9.78 5.63
C SER A 321 -34.00 -9.20 7.04
N ASN A 322 -32.75 -9.18 7.53
CA ASN A 322 -32.39 -8.64 8.85
C ASN A 322 -32.20 -7.12 8.86
N GLN A 323 -32.26 -6.47 7.68
CA GLN A 323 -32.10 -5.03 7.47
C GLN A 323 -30.76 -4.44 7.98
N ALA A 324 -29.76 -5.28 8.27
CA ALA A 324 -28.49 -4.80 8.81
C ALA A 324 -27.74 -3.95 7.78
N GLY A 325 -27.65 -4.39 6.54
CA GLY A 325 -27.04 -3.63 5.43
C GLY A 325 -27.75 -2.32 5.15
N GLN A 326 -29.09 -2.30 5.22
CA GLN A 326 -29.90 -1.09 5.02
C GLN A 326 -29.64 -0.05 6.13
N LYS A 327 -29.62 -0.47 7.41
CA LYS A 327 -29.29 0.43 8.53
C LYS A 327 -27.88 0.99 8.40
N ALA A 328 -26.93 0.13 8.03
CA ALA A 328 -25.55 0.55 7.81
C ALA A 328 -25.42 1.54 6.65
N SER A 329 -26.16 1.32 5.54
CA SER A 329 -26.20 2.23 4.39
C SER A 329 -26.73 3.62 4.79
N HIS A 330 -27.82 3.69 5.56
CA HIS A 330 -28.37 4.96 6.03
C HIS A 330 -27.40 5.69 6.98
N GLN A 331 -26.79 4.98 7.93
CA GLN A 331 -25.81 5.59 8.83
C GLN A 331 -24.59 6.10 8.07
N LEU A 332 -24.12 5.35 7.08
CA LEU A 332 -22.98 5.76 6.25
C LEU A 332 -23.32 6.96 5.38
N ALA A 333 -24.52 6.99 4.75
CA ALA A 333 -24.96 8.11 3.94
C ALA A 333 -24.98 9.41 4.76
N LEU A 334 -25.67 9.41 5.91
CA LEU A 334 -25.69 10.55 6.82
C LEU A 334 -24.29 11.01 7.25
N ARG A 335 -23.39 10.07 7.50
CA ARG A 335 -22.02 10.39 7.88
C ARG A 335 -21.23 11.04 6.74
N LEU A 336 -21.43 10.59 5.49
CA LEU A 336 -20.81 11.17 4.30
C LEU A 336 -21.35 12.57 4.02
N GLU A 337 -22.67 12.77 4.10
CA GLU A 337 -23.32 14.07 3.93
C GLU A 337 -22.82 15.08 4.96
N ASN A 338 -22.70 14.68 6.24
CA ASN A 338 -22.12 15.53 7.29
C ASN A 338 -20.63 15.88 7.02
N ALA A 339 -19.93 15.08 6.24
CA ALA A 339 -18.56 15.35 5.78
C ALA A 339 -18.52 16.13 4.44
N GLY A 340 -19.67 16.56 3.91
CA GLY A 340 -19.77 17.33 2.66
C GLY A 340 -19.67 16.50 1.39
N LEU A 341 -19.87 15.18 1.47
CA LEU A 341 -19.90 14.29 0.31
C LEU A 341 -21.34 13.88 0.00
N PRO A 342 -21.88 14.17 -1.21
CA PRO A 342 -23.17 13.65 -1.63
C PRO A 342 -23.18 12.12 -1.60
N ALA A 343 -24.20 11.52 -0.97
CA ALA A 343 -24.34 10.09 -0.86
C ALA A 343 -25.76 9.62 -1.22
N HIS A 344 -25.85 8.59 -2.03
CA HIS A 344 -27.13 8.02 -2.45
C HIS A 344 -27.17 6.52 -2.20
N ILE A 345 -28.28 6.03 -1.64
CA ILE A 345 -28.47 4.61 -1.37
C ILE A 345 -29.15 3.95 -2.57
N VAL A 346 -28.49 2.95 -3.15
CA VAL A 346 -29.02 2.20 -4.27
C VAL A 346 -30.02 1.15 -3.76
N GLN A 347 -31.28 1.28 -4.18
CA GLN A 347 -32.33 0.34 -3.82
C GLN A 347 -32.36 -0.84 -4.81
N LEU A 348 -31.90 -2.01 -4.38
CA LEU A 348 -32.05 -3.26 -5.13
C LEU A 348 -33.37 -3.95 -4.75
N PRO A 349 -33.87 -4.90 -5.55
CA PRO A 349 -35.01 -5.72 -5.14
C PRO A 349 -34.74 -6.45 -3.82
N ASP A 350 -35.80 -6.77 -3.07
CA ASP A 350 -35.68 -7.45 -1.77
C ASP A 350 -34.94 -8.78 -1.89
N GLY A 351 -34.03 -9.04 -0.95
CA GLY A 351 -33.26 -10.28 -0.91
C GLY A 351 -32.07 -10.31 -1.88
N HIS A 352 -31.76 -9.20 -2.56
CA HIS A 352 -30.62 -9.12 -3.47
C HIS A 352 -29.51 -8.25 -2.93
N ASP A 353 -28.28 -8.75 -3.11
CA ASP A 353 -27.05 -7.99 -3.20
C ASP A 353 -26.72 -7.69 -4.69
N PRO A 354 -25.76 -6.84 -5.02
CA PRO A 354 -25.39 -6.59 -6.41
C PRO A 354 -25.01 -7.86 -7.18
N ASN A 355 -24.29 -8.80 -6.57
CA ASN A 355 -23.91 -10.05 -7.21
C ASN A 355 -25.12 -10.90 -7.57
N SER A 356 -26.00 -11.19 -6.61
CA SER A 356 -27.19 -12.01 -6.83
C SER A 356 -28.19 -11.36 -7.80
N TYR A 357 -28.24 -10.02 -7.84
CA TYR A 357 -29.03 -9.27 -8.80
C TYR A 357 -28.60 -9.55 -10.25
N PHE A 358 -27.29 -9.52 -10.54
CA PHE A 358 -26.78 -9.89 -11.86
C PHE A 358 -26.89 -11.40 -12.15
N VAL A 359 -26.70 -12.26 -11.17
CA VAL A 359 -26.90 -13.71 -11.31
C VAL A 359 -28.36 -14.04 -11.63
N ALA A 360 -29.32 -13.27 -11.12
CA ALA A 360 -30.74 -13.39 -11.44
C ALA A 360 -31.12 -12.88 -12.85
N GLY A 361 -30.13 -12.37 -13.63
CA GLY A 361 -30.32 -11.99 -15.03
C GLY A 361 -30.49 -10.48 -15.27
N ALA A 362 -30.26 -9.64 -14.25
CA ALA A 362 -30.22 -8.19 -14.44
C ALA A 362 -29.09 -7.78 -15.40
N ARG A 363 -29.32 -6.71 -16.17
CA ARG A 363 -28.37 -6.14 -17.12
C ARG A 363 -27.74 -4.86 -16.54
N ALA A 364 -26.67 -4.41 -17.14
CA ALA A 364 -26.02 -3.13 -16.79
C ALA A 364 -26.99 -1.94 -16.89
N SER A 365 -27.93 -1.96 -17.88
CA SER A 365 -28.99 -0.97 -18.02
C SER A 365 -29.92 -0.90 -16.80
N ASP A 366 -30.24 -2.06 -16.22
CA ASP A 366 -31.16 -2.16 -15.08
C ASP A 366 -30.50 -1.59 -13.82
N PHE A 367 -29.22 -1.89 -13.61
CA PHE A 367 -28.44 -1.29 -12.51
C PHE A 367 -28.23 0.22 -12.72
N THR A 368 -28.01 0.67 -13.96
CA THR A 368 -27.94 2.10 -14.29
C THR A 368 -29.25 2.83 -13.95
N ALA A 369 -30.40 2.18 -14.19
CA ALA A 369 -31.70 2.73 -13.79
C ALA A 369 -31.79 2.90 -12.27
N ARG A 370 -31.33 1.93 -11.48
CA ARG A 370 -31.26 2.01 -10.00
C ARG A 370 -30.37 3.15 -9.51
N LEU A 371 -29.22 3.37 -10.14
CA LEU A 371 -28.35 4.51 -9.82
C LEU A 371 -29.06 5.84 -10.08
N ARG A 372 -29.79 5.97 -11.21
CA ARG A 372 -30.57 7.18 -11.55
C ARG A 372 -31.73 7.41 -10.59
N GLU A 373 -32.42 6.36 -10.17
CA GLU A 373 -33.49 6.43 -9.17
C GLU A 373 -32.95 6.94 -7.83
N ALA A 374 -31.83 6.37 -7.36
CA ALA A 374 -31.16 6.79 -6.12
C ALA A 374 -30.73 8.27 -6.13
N GLY A 375 -30.30 8.79 -7.26
CA GLY A 375 -29.89 10.21 -7.40
C GLY A 375 -31.05 11.19 -7.56
N ARG A 376 -32.32 10.74 -7.58
CA ARG A 376 -33.54 11.59 -7.67
C ARG A 376 -34.22 11.80 -6.32
N LEU A 377 -33.86 11.01 -5.34
CA LEU A 377 -34.35 11.10 -3.97
C LEU A 377 -33.45 11.99 -3.11
#